data_ea613560a34ab5bc4acca58f39647288
#
_entry.id   ea613560a34ab5bc4acca58f39647288
#
_cell.length_a   1.000
_cell.length_b   1.000
_cell.length_c   1.000
_cell.angle_alpha   90.00
_cell.angle_beta   90.00
_cell.angle_gamma   90.00
#
_symmetry.space_group_name_H-M   'P 1'
#
loop_
_entity.id
_entity.type
_entity.pdbx_description
1 polymer ?
#
loop_
_entity_poly.entity_id
_entity_poly.type
_entity_poly.pdbx_seq_one_letter_code
_entity_poly.pdbx_strand_id
1 'polypeptide(L)'
;MLRKFRALFFLVPAMVAFAQQPSPGPEKPKPPPVPEQKITVSSVHVDGPYIALTFDDGPSEKLTPRLLDLLAQHHIHATFFVIGENIAQHPEIVQRAAREGHEIGNHSWSHPNFAKMSDDAVRSQIKRTEEAISSAIGSRPILLRPPYGSVTMRQKHFIHDDLGYEIILWDVDPLDWKEPGPNIVSSRILKETRPGSIVLSHDIHAQTIQAMPATLTELETKGFKFVTVSELLKLRTPVPPPTPKPVNAPTATPSPVVAPSPNG
;
A
#
# COMPACT_ATOMS: atom_id res chain seq x y z
N MET A 1 65.17 65.32 -33.53
CA MET A 1 65.66 64.06 -34.18
C MET A 1 65.09 62.88 -33.40
N LEU A 2 63.99 62.28 -33.84
CA LEU A 2 63.34 61.11 -33.24
C LEU A 2 63.68 59.88 -34.08
N ARG A 3 64.46 58.96 -33.52
CA ARG A 3 64.69 57.63 -34.08
C ARG A 3 63.55 56.70 -33.71
N LYS A 4 62.83 56.20 -34.74
CA LYS A 4 61.80 55.16 -34.62
C LYS A 4 62.45 53.79 -34.52
N PHE A 5 62.30 53.06 -33.42
CA PHE A 5 62.62 51.64 -33.33
C PHE A 5 61.41 50.85 -33.81
N ARG A 6 61.59 50.03 -34.85
CA ARG A 6 60.62 49.02 -35.26
C ARG A 6 60.91 47.70 -34.53
N ALA A 7 60.03 47.28 -33.63
CA ALA A 7 60.10 45.94 -33.08
C ALA A 7 59.49 44.93 -34.03
N LEU A 8 60.28 43.92 -34.40
CA LEU A 8 59.84 42.80 -35.23
C LEU A 8 59.29 41.67 -34.28
N PHE A 9 58.00 41.44 -34.31
CA PHE A 9 57.39 40.32 -33.59
C PHE A 9 57.49 39.04 -34.42
N PHE A 10 58.27 38.06 -33.95
CA PHE A 10 58.24 36.69 -34.47
C PHE A 10 57.05 35.95 -33.90
N LEU A 11 56.10 35.57 -34.76
CA LEU A 11 54.98 34.70 -34.40
C LEU A 11 55.47 33.24 -34.42
N VAL A 12 55.56 32.61 -33.26
CA VAL A 12 55.81 31.16 -33.18
C VAL A 12 54.45 30.44 -33.17
N PRO A 13 54.18 29.52 -34.09
CA PRO A 13 52.91 28.74 -34.02
C PRO A 13 52.99 27.74 -32.90
N ALA A 14 52.06 27.86 -31.92
CA ALA A 14 51.85 26.86 -30.89
C ALA A 14 51.20 25.61 -31.50
N MET A 15 51.94 24.51 -31.59
CA MET A 15 51.39 23.19 -31.90
C MET A 15 50.56 22.73 -30.66
N VAL A 16 49.25 22.75 -30.81
CA VAL A 16 48.34 22.12 -29.83
C VAL A 16 48.37 20.62 -30.05
N ALA A 17 49.07 19.89 -29.19
CA ALA A 17 49.04 18.45 -29.17
C ALA A 17 47.66 18.01 -28.61
N PHE A 18 46.81 17.43 -29.47
CA PHE A 18 45.60 16.74 -29.07
C PHE A 18 45.99 15.46 -28.32
N ALA A 19 45.91 15.49 -27.00
CA ALA A 19 46.01 14.29 -26.19
C ALA A 19 44.73 13.45 -26.44
N GLN A 20 44.89 12.30 -27.09
CA GLN A 20 43.81 11.31 -27.21
C GLN A 20 43.42 10.81 -25.81
N GLN A 21 42.17 11.09 -25.42
CA GLN A 21 41.61 10.50 -24.19
C GLN A 21 41.50 8.98 -24.37
N PRO A 22 41.90 8.18 -23.39
CA PRO A 22 41.75 6.73 -23.46
C PRO A 22 40.25 6.40 -23.54
N SER A 23 39.90 5.50 -24.45
CA SER A 23 38.54 4.96 -24.59
C SER A 23 38.05 4.39 -23.26
N PRO A 24 36.81 4.67 -22.81
CA PRO A 24 36.28 4.04 -21.63
C PRO A 24 36.29 2.53 -21.78
N GLY A 25 36.93 1.85 -20.86
CA GLY A 25 36.94 0.39 -20.80
C GLY A 25 35.52 -0.18 -20.67
N PRO A 26 35.30 -1.47 -20.96
CA PRO A 26 33.98 -2.07 -20.91
C PRO A 26 33.34 -1.83 -19.54
N GLU A 27 32.19 -1.16 -19.57
CA GLU A 27 31.39 -0.87 -18.38
C GLU A 27 30.98 -2.18 -17.73
N LYS A 28 31.33 -2.38 -16.45
CA LYS A 28 30.92 -3.58 -15.71
C LYS A 28 29.39 -3.66 -15.72
N PRO A 29 28.81 -4.84 -16.00
CA PRO A 29 27.37 -5.00 -16.01
C PRO A 29 26.79 -4.49 -14.67
N LYS A 30 25.86 -3.56 -14.77
CA LYS A 30 25.15 -3.01 -13.60
C LYS A 30 24.45 -4.18 -12.88
N PRO A 31 24.62 -4.35 -11.58
CA PRO A 31 23.94 -5.43 -10.86
C PRO A 31 22.43 -5.32 -11.13
N PRO A 32 21.73 -6.47 -11.26
CA PRO A 32 20.29 -6.46 -11.43
C PRO A 32 19.64 -5.62 -10.31
N PRO A 33 18.60 -4.84 -10.64
CA PRO A 33 17.91 -4.05 -9.60
C PRO A 33 17.47 -5.01 -8.49
N VAL A 34 17.88 -4.72 -7.27
CA VAL A 34 17.35 -5.41 -6.08
C VAL A 34 15.84 -5.20 -6.12
N PRO A 35 15.01 -6.24 -6.00
CA PRO A 35 13.55 -6.07 -5.98
C PRO A 35 13.20 -5.04 -4.92
N GLU A 36 12.55 -3.97 -5.32
CA GLU A 36 12.12 -2.90 -4.42
C GLU A 36 11.19 -3.53 -3.38
N GLN A 37 11.64 -3.58 -2.14
CA GLN A 37 10.88 -4.19 -1.06
C GLN A 37 9.58 -3.43 -0.92
N LYS A 38 8.46 -4.13 -1.09
CA LYS A 38 7.13 -3.52 -1.10
C LYS A 38 6.80 -3.10 0.35
N ILE A 39 7.14 -1.86 0.71
CA ILE A 39 6.99 -1.29 2.05
C ILE A 39 5.51 -1.13 2.45
N THR A 40 4.58 -1.20 1.49
CA THR A 40 3.14 -1.08 1.74
C THR A 40 2.42 -2.37 1.40
N VAL A 41 1.44 -2.73 2.22
CA VAL A 41 0.59 -3.91 1.99
C VAL A 41 -0.83 -3.46 1.66
N SER A 42 -1.34 -3.86 0.49
CA SER A 42 -2.73 -3.60 0.08
C SER A 42 -3.58 -4.87 0.11
N SER A 43 -2.97 -6.02 -0.04
CA SER A 43 -3.56 -7.36 0.07
C SER A 43 -2.46 -8.37 0.32
N VAL A 44 -2.81 -9.57 0.74
CA VAL A 44 -1.87 -10.64 1.08
C VAL A 44 -2.18 -11.88 0.24
N HIS A 45 -1.16 -12.53 -0.32
CA HIS A 45 -1.36 -13.85 -0.92
C HIS A 45 -1.44 -14.90 0.20
N VAL A 46 -2.55 -15.62 0.28
CA VAL A 46 -2.84 -16.60 1.33
C VAL A 46 -3.41 -17.89 0.75
N ASP A 47 -3.18 -19.01 1.44
CA ASP A 47 -3.84 -20.27 1.17
C ASP A 47 -5.11 -20.36 2.02
N GLY A 48 -6.28 -20.23 1.39
CA GLY A 48 -7.57 -20.27 2.06
C GLY A 48 -8.35 -18.95 2.03
N PRO A 49 -9.61 -18.96 2.46
CA PRO A 49 -10.54 -17.84 2.26
C PRO A 49 -10.43 -16.76 3.34
N TYR A 50 -9.24 -16.41 3.77
CA TYR A 50 -9.01 -15.41 4.81
C TYR A 50 -9.05 -13.99 4.24
N ILE A 51 -9.72 -13.07 4.97
CA ILE A 51 -9.83 -11.64 4.64
C ILE A 51 -9.70 -10.80 5.91
N ALA A 52 -9.30 -9.54 5.78
CA ALA A 52 -9.31 -8.57 6.86
C ALA A 52 -10.33 -7.46 6.58
N LEU A 53 -11.32 -7.30 7.48
CA LEU A 53 -12.15 -6.11 7.51
C LEU A 53 -11.43 -5.03 8.30
N THR A 54 -11.39 -3.81 7.74
CA THR A 54 -10.75 -2.68 8.41
C THR A 54 -11.67 -1.47 8.42
N PHE A 55 -11.61 -0.72 9.52
CA PHE A 55 -12.44 0.47 9.73
C PHE A 55 -11.55 1.64 10.10
N ASP A 56 -11.67 2.74 9.35
CA ASP A 56 -10.87 3.95 9.50
C ASP A 56 -11.68 5.08 10.16
N ASP A 57 -10.96 6.09 10.64
CA ASP A 57 -11.45 7.38 11.15
C ASP A 57 -12.11 7.35 12.54
N GLY A 58 -12.41 6.19 13.10
CA GLY A 58 -12.99 6.07 14.45
C GLY A 58 -12.03 6.48 15.59
N PRO A 59 -12.50 6.35 16.83
CA PRO A 59 -13.84 5.93 17.20
C PRO A 59 -14.91 7.03 17.04
N SER A 60 -16.10 6.63 16.65
CA SER A 60 -17.31 7.46 16.72
C SER A 60 -18.11 7.07 17.97
N GLU A 61 -18.50 8.06 18.77
CA GLU A 61 -19.28 7.86 19.99
C GLU A 61 -20.51 6.96 19.78
N LYS A 62 -21.23 7.16 18.67
CA LYS A 62 -22.52 6.51 18.41
C LYS A 62 -22.44 5.30 17.48
N LEU A 63 -21.50 5.30 16.55
CA LEU A 63 -21.49 4.32 15.47
C LEU A 63 -20.52 3.16 15.73
N THR A 64 -19.33 3.44 16.25
CA THR A 64 -18.34 2.40 16.57
C THR A 64 -18.89 1.37 17.58
N PRO A 65 -19.56 1.76 18.68
CA PRO A 65 -20.15 0.76 19.60
C PRO A 65 -21.17 -0.17 18.92
N ARG A 66 -21.99 0.36 18.01
CA ARG A 66 -22.97 -0.45 17.25
C ARG A 66 -22.29 -1.42 16.28
N LEU A 67 -21.17 -1.02 15.70
CA LEU A 67 -20.35 -1.90 14.87
C LEU A 67 -19.74 -3.03 15.72
N LEU A 68 -19.19 -2.69 16.89
CA LEU A 68 -18.63 -3.69 17.81
C LEU A 68 -19.69 -4.72 18.24
N ASP A 69 -20.91 -4.26 18.59
CA ASP A 69 -22.03 -5.16 18.91
C ASP A 69 -22.33 -6.14 17.77
N LEU A 70 -22.30 -5.65 16.53
CA LEU A 70 -22.55 -6.47 15.34
C LEU A 70 -21.41 -7.47 15.10
N LEU A 71 -20.15 -7.04 15.16
CA LEU A 71 -18.99 -7.91 14.99
C LEU A 71 -18.97 -9.01 16.07
N ALA A 72 -19.33 -8.69 17.31
CA ALA A 72 -19.46 -9.67 18.40
C ALA A 72 -20.53 -10.72 18.11
N GLN A 73 -21.70 -10.33 17.56
CA GLN A 73 -22.78 -11.27 17.16
C GLN A 73 -22.34 -12.28 16.11
N HIS A 74 -21.42 -11.88 15.23
CA HIS A 74 -20.84 -12.74 14.17
C HIS A 74 -19.53 -13.41 14.59
N HIS A 75 -19.05 -13.17 15.84
CA HIS A 75 -17.74 -13.66 16.31
C HIS A 75 -16.56 -13.25 15.40
N ILE A 76 -16.61 -12.04 14.85
CA ILE A 76 -15.64 -11.51 13.92
C ILE A 76 -14.68 -10.54 14.61
N HIS A 77 -13.37 -10.74 14.42
CA HIS A 77 -12.36 -9.75 14.75
C HIS A 77 -12.01 -8.92 13.53
N ALA A 78 -11.84 -7.61 13.70
CA ALA A 78 -11.49 -6.64 12.66
C ALA A 78 -10.30 -5.79 13.11
N THR A 79 -9.78 -4.95 12.20
CA THR A 79 -8.74 -3.96 12.53
C THR A 79 -9.30 -2.55 12.41
N PHE A 80 -9.11 -1.73 13.45
CA PHE A 80 -9.55 -0.34 13.50
C PHE A 80 -8.33 0.59 13.40
N PHE A 81 -8.26 1.41 12.37
CA PHE A 81 -7.27 2.47 12.23
C PHE A 81 -7.86 3.77 12.81
N VAL A 82 -7.42 4.11 14.01
CA VAL A 82 -8.08 5.13 14.82
C VAL A 82 -7.36 6.48 14.76
N ILE A 83 -8.13 7.56 14.78
CA ILE A 83 -7.64 8.95 14.83
C ILE A 83 -7.37 9.35 16.29
N GLY A 84 -6.21 9.93 16.55
CA GLY A 84 -5.78 10.31 17.91
C GLY A 84 -6.71 11.29 18.61
N GLU A 85 -7.25 12.29 17.89
CA GLU A 85 -8.23 13.23 18.43
C GLU A 85 -9.53 12.56 18.89
N ASN A 86 -9.96 11.52 18.17
CA ASN A 86 -11.16 10.75 18.53
C ASN A 86 -10.91 9.82 19.72
N ILE A 87 -9.70 9.24 19.81
CA ILE A 87 -9.29 8.47 21.00
C ILE A 87 -9.31 9.35 22.25
N ALA A 88 -8.79 10.58 22.15
CA ALA A 88 -8.76 11.51 23.28
C ALA A 88 -10.16 11.85 23.82
N GLN A 89 -11.18 11.80 22.95
CA GLN A 89 -12.58 12.03 23.33
C GLN A 89 -13.27 10.76 23.86
N HIS A 90 -12.95 9.60 23.31
CA HIS A 90 -13.64 8.33 23.55
C HIS A 90 -12.67 7.15 23.76
N PRO A 91 -11.73 7.22 24.72
CA PRO A 91 -10.76 6.15 24.95
C PRO A 91 -11.41 4.83 25.34
N GLU A 92 -12.57 4.86 26.01
CA GLU A 92 -13.33 3.67 26.46
C GLU A 92 -13.80 2.80 25.28
N ILE A 93 -14.07 3.41 24.10
CA ILE A 93 -14.49 2.67 22.91
C ILE A 93 -13.30 1.88 22.34
N VAL A 94 -12.11 2.50 22.27
CA VAL A 94 -10.89 1.82 21.83
C VAL A 94 -10.48 0.71 22.79
N GLN A 95 -10.63 0.96 24.12
CA GLN A 95 -10.42 -0.06 25.14
C GLN A 95 -11.39 -1.24 24.96
N ARG A 96 -12.67 -0.95 24.65
CA ARG A 96 -13.67 -1.98 24.37
C ARG A 96 -13.27 -2.81 23.16
N ALA A 97 -12.95 -2.16 22.03
CA ALA A 97 -12.54 -2.83 20.80
C ALA A 97 -11.35 -3.78 21.05
N ALA A 98 -10.31 -3.30 21.76
CA ALA A 98 -9.14 -4.13 22.08
C ALA A 98 -9.49 -5.32 23.00
N ARG A 99 -10.36 -5.13 24.03
CA ARG A 99 -10.80 -6.23 24.91
C ARG A 99 -11.65 -7.28 24.19
N GLU A 100 -12.36 -6.89 23.13
CA GLU A 100 -13.16 -7.78 22.28
C GLU A 100 -12.32 -8.49 21.21
N GLY A 101 -10.97 -8.30 21.21
CA GLY A 101 -10.05 -9.00 20.31
C GLY A 101 -9.81 -8.31 18.97
N HIS A 102 -10.31 -7.10 18.79
CA HIS A 102 -10.01 -6.31 17.59
C HIS A 102 -8.60 -5.71 17.66
N GLU A 103 -7.96 -5.57 16.50
CA GLU A 103 -6.66 -4.94 16.38
C GLU A 103 -6.81 -3.42 16.23
N ILE A 104 -5.94 -2.67 16.89
CA ILE A 104 -5.93 -1.20 16.85
C ILE A 104 -4.67 -0.74 16.08
N GLY A 105 -4.88 0.00 15.00
CA GLY A 105 -3.84 0.62 14.18
C GLY A 105 -3.86 2.15 14.29
N ASN A 106 -2.76 2.77 13.89
CA ASN A 106 -2.57 4.22 13.91
C ASN A 106 -3.08 4.85 12.61
N HIS A 107 -3.99 5.85 12.71
CA HIS A 107 -4.49 6.60 11.56
C HIS A 107 -4.17 8.10 11.63
N SER A 108 -3.03 8.47 12.22
CA SER A 108 -2.63 9.84 12.52
C SER A 108 -3.43 10.50 13.65
N TRP A 109 -2.99 11.72 14.07
CA TRP A 109 -3.66 12.46 15.12
C TRP A 109 -4.95 13.14 14.64
N SER A 110 -4.91 13.85 13.49
CA SER A 110 -6.01 14.70 13.00
C SER A 110 -6.30 14.52 11.51
N HIS A 111 -5.94 13.37 10.94
CA HIS A 111 -6.21 12.98 9.56
C HIS A 111 -5.67 13.93 8.46
N PRO A 112 -4.44 14.46 8.56
CA PRO A 112 -3.87 15.29 7.50
C PRO A 112 -3.30 14.43 6.36
N ASN A 113 -3.22 14.99 5.15
CA ASN A 113 -2.54 14.35 4.03
C ASN A 113 -1.02 14.37 4.23
N PHE A 114 -0.41 13.22 4.56
CA PHE A 114 1.01 13.10 4.86
C PHE A 114 1.92 13.56 3.72
N ALA A 115 1.56 13.27 2.46
CA ALA A 115 2.37 13.67 1.31
C ALA A 115 2.50 15.20 1.14
N LYS A 116 1.66 15.98 1.84
CA LYS A 116 1.69 17.45 1.84
C LYS A 116 2.36 18.03 3.10
N MET A 117 2.92 17.20 3.99
CA MET A 117 3.52 17.61 5.25
C MET A 117 5.02 17.41 5.27
N SER A 118 5.71 18.14 6.15
CA SER A 118 7.10 17.85 6.48
C SER A 118 7.21 16.53 7.27
N ASP A 119 8.37 15.88 7.21
CA ASP A 119 8.59 14.63 7.93
C ASP A 119 8.42 14.77 9.44
N ASP A 120 8.88 15.87 10.03
CA ASP A 120 8.73 16.14 11.46
C ASP A 120 7.26 16.27 11.85
N ALA A 121 6.46 16.93 11.02
CA ALA A 121 5.03 17.03 11.24
C ALA A 121 4.32 15.67 11.13
N VAL A 122 4.72 14.80 10.17
CA VAL A 122 4.22 13.43 10.06
C VAL A 122 4.63 12.60 11.27
N ARG A 123 5.90 12.68 11.71
CA ARG A 123 6.37 11.99 12.93
C ARG A 123 5.58 12.41 14.16
N SER A 124 5.26 13.71 14.30
CA SER A 124 4.43 14.22 15.39
C SER A 124 3.02 13.66 15.36
N GLN A 125 2.39 13.60 14.20
CA GLN A 125 1.05 13.00 14.00
C GLN A 125 1.03 11.53 14.46
N ILE A 126 2.01 10.76 14.01
CA ILE A 126 2.12 9.33 14.32
C ILE A 126 2.37 9.12 15.82
N LYS A 127 3.35 9.84 16.39
CA LYS A 127 3.75 9.67 17.78
C LYS A 127 2.64 10.03 18.77
N ARG A 128 1.95 11.14 18.56
CA ARG A 128 0.83 11.55 19.43
C ARG A 128 -0.29 10.50 19.44
N THR A 129 -0.59 9.92 18.28
CA THR A 129 -1.61 8.86 18.19
C THR A 129 -1.13 7.56 18.83
N GLU A 130 0.15 7.20 18.65
CA GLU A 130 0.77 6.06 19.32
C GLU A 130 0.67 6.18 20.84
N GLU A 131 0.96 7.36 21.39
CA GLU A 131 0.84 7.65 22.82
C GLU A 131 -0.61 7.51 23.31
N ALA A 132 -1.59 8.03 22.53
CA ALA A 132 -3.01 7.90 22.88
C ALA A 132 -3.48 6.44 22.84
N ILE A 133 -3.11 5.68 21.80
CA ILE A 133 -3.43 4.24 21.71
C ILE A 133 -2.79 3.50 22.88
N SER A 134 -1.48 3.69 23.11
CA SER A 134 -0.74 2.99 24.17
C SER A 134 -1.32 3.28 25.57
N SER A 135 -1.74 4.52 25.80
CA SER A 135 -2.41 4.91 27.04
C SER A 135 -3.77 4.24 27.20
N ALA A 136 -4.51 4.06 26.11
CA ALA A 136 -5.84 3.46 26.16
C ALA A 136 -5.81 1.94 26.34
N ILE A 137 -4.91 1.23 25.64
CA ILE A 137 -4.94 -0.24 25.59
C ILE A 137 -3.70 -0.93 26.18
N GLY A 138 -2.71 -0.17 26.67
CA GLY A 138 -1.51 -0.71 27.31
C GLY A 138 -0.47 -1.30 26.35
N SER A 139 -0.65 -1.17 25.05
CA SER A 139 0.28 -1.69 24.02
C SER A 139 0.45 -0.74 22.85
N ARG A 140 1.65 -0.77 22.28
CA ARG A 140 2.00 0.03 21.09
C ARG A 140 1.35 -0.56 19.83
N PRO A 141 0.71 0.25 18.97
CA PRO A 141 0.26 -0.23 17.66
C PRO A 141 1.47 -0.49 16.75
N ILE A 142 1.38 -1.51 15.93
CA ILE A 142 2.42 -1.88 14.94
C ILE A 142 1.97 -1.63 13.50
N LEU A 143 0.69 -1.35 13.29
CA LEU A 143 0.11 -1.03 11.98
C LEU A 143 -0.17 0.47 11.88
N LEU A 144 0.13 1.03 10.71
CA LEU A 144 -0.21 2.40 10.35
C LEU A 144 -0.90 2.42 8.99
N ARG A 145 -2.01 3.13 8.90
CA ARG A 145 -2.61 3.50 7.62
C ARG A 145 -2.50 5.01 7.46
N PRO A 146 -1.78 5.50 6.42
CA PRO A 146 -1.69 6.94 6.19
C PRO A 146 -3.04 7.47 5.69
N PRO A 147 -3.51 8.64 6.17
CA PRO A 147 -4.72 9.27 5.68
C PRO A 147 -4.74 9.39 4.14
N TYR A 148 -5.88 9.07 3.53
CA TYR A 148 -6.08 9.03 2.07
C TYR A 148 -5.18 8.02 1.34
N GLY A 149 -4.48 7.12 2.03
CA GLY A 149 -3.41 6.29 1.46
C GLY A 149 -2.21 7.12 0.96
N SER A 150 -2.14 8.40 1.30
CA SER A 150 -1.24 9.38 0.71
C SER A 150 0.04 9.55 1.53
N VAL A 151 1.14 9.01 1.01
CA VAL A 151 2.45 9.02 1.66
C VAL A 151 3.57 8.97 0.61
N THR A 152 4.62 9.78 0.75
CA THR A 152 5.78 9.79 -0.15
C THR A 152 6.69 8.58 0.10
N MET A 153 7.55 8.22 -0.88
CA MET A 153 8.52 7.12 -0.70
C MET A 153 9.44 7.38 0.49
N ARG A 154 9.95 8.60 0.65
CA ARG A 154 10.79 8.98 1.79
C ARG A 154 10.06 8.78 3.12
N GLN A 155 8.79 9.16 3.19
CA GLN A 155 7.97 8.96 4.39
C GLN A 155 7.71 7.48 4.66
N LYS A 156 7.47 6.65 3.62
CA LYS A 156 7.34 5.20 3.79
C LYS A 156 8.57 4.60 4.46
N HIS A 157 9.77 4.99 4.02
CA HIS A 157 11.01 4.48 4.60
C HIS A 157 11.12 4.84 6.08
N PHE A 158 10.97 6.08 6.48
CA PHE A 158 11.11 6.38 7.89
C PHE A 158 9.97 5.82 8.76
N ILE A 159 8.76 5.70 8.23
CA ILE A 159 7.64 5.09 8.96
C ILE A 159 7.92 3.60 9.19
N HIS A 160 8.41 2.90 8.17
CA HIS A 160 8.71 1.48 8.25
C HIS A 160 10.03 1.22 8.98
N ASP A 161 11.14 1.83 8.52
CA ASP A 161 12.49 1.48 8.94
C ASP A 161 12.87 2.12 10.29
N ASP A 162 12.50 3.41 10.52
CA ASP A 162 12.85 4.12 11.76
C ASP A 162 11.78 3.95 12.84
N LEU A 163 10.48 4.02 12.46
CA LEU A 163 9.39 3.96 13.43
C LEU A 163 8.84 2.53 13.62
N GLY A 164 9.22 1.57 12.78
CA GLY A 164 8.86 0.16 12.91
C GLY A 164 7.37 -0.14 12.70
N TYR A 165 6.71 0.61 11.79
CA TYR A 165 5.32 0.35 11.42
C TYR A 165 5.21 -0.43 10.11
N GLU A 166 4.30 -1.40 10.06
CA GLU A 166 3.79 -1.92 8.80
C GLU A 166 2.79 -0.92 8.20
N ILE A 167 3.01 -0.52 6.95
CA ILE A 167 2.12 0.45 6.27
C ILE A 167 1.04 -0.30 5.51
N ILE A 168 -0.20 -0.17 5.97
CA ILE A 168 -1.35 -0.91 5.46
C ILE A 168 -2.21 0.00 4.57
N LEU A 169 -2.45 -0.44 3.36
CA LEU A 169 -3.44 0.13 2.44
C LEU A 169 -4.61 -0.85 2.31
N TRP A 170 -5.29 -0.86 1.16
CA TRP A 170 -6.44 -1.73 0.88
C TRP A 170 -6.46 -2.13 -0.60
N ASP A 171 -7.20 -3.15 -0.94
CA ASP A 171 -7.49 -3.57 -2.31
C ASP A 171 -9.00 -3.62 -2.60
N VAL A 172 -9.84 -3.44 -1.57
CA VAL A 172 -11.29 -3.30 -1.70
C VAL A 172 -11.71 -1.96 -1.10
N ASP A 173 -12.25 -1.05 -1.95
CA ASP A 173 -12.75 0.26 -1.55
C ASP A 173 -14.23 0.40 -1.92
N PRO A 174 -15.18 0.25 -0.99
CA PRO A 174 -16.60 0.38 -1.28
C PRO A 174 -17.03 1.82 -1.56
N LEU A 175 -16.14 2.80 -1.38
CA LEU A 175 -16.41 4.23 -1.48
C LEU A 175 -17.57 4.64 -0.55
N ASP A 176 -17.63 4.10 0.65
CA ASP A 176 -18.65 4.39 1.67
C ASP A 176 -18.60 5.85 2.11
N TRP A 177 -17.42 6.46 2.11
CA TRP A 177 -17.22 7.89 2.37
C TRP A 177 -17.91 8.83 1.35
N LYS A 178 -18.37 8.31 0.19
CA LYS A 178 -19.20 9.03 -0.80
C LYS A 178 -20.69 8.93 -0.49
N GLU A 179 -21.05 8.23 0.55
CA GLU A 179 -22.45 8.01 0.97
C GLU A 179 -23.39 7.47 -0.15
N PRO A 180 -22.99 6.42 -0.87
CA PRO A 180 -23.80 5.90 -1.99
C PRO A 180 -25.04 5.11 -1.55
N GLY A 181 -25.21 4.89 -0.25
CA GLY A 181 -26.25 4.06 0.36
C GLY A 181 -25.76 2.65 0.73
N PRO A 182 -26.39 2.02 1.75
CA PRO A 182 -25.91 0.77 2.35
C PRO A 182 -25.87 -0.40 1.35
N ASN A 183 -26.85 -0.52 0.46
CA ASN A 183 -26.88 -1.60 -0.53
C ASN A 183 -25.72 -1.52 -1.53
N ILE A 184 -25.31 -0.29 -1.91
CA ILE A 184 -24.19 -0.10 -2.83
C ILE A 184 -22.86 -0.41 -2.12
N VAL A 185 -22.70 0.02 -0.86
CA VAL A 185 -21.54 -0.32 -0.03
C VAL A 185 -21.38 -1.83 0.06
N SER A 186 -22.46 -2.56 0.48
CA SER A 186 -22.47 -4.02 0.56
C SER A 186 -22.11 -4.67 -0.77
N SER A 187 -22.79 -4.27 -1.85
CA SER A 187 -22.58 -4.85 -3.20
C SER A 187 -21.11 -4.72 -3.66
N ARG A 188 -20.47 -3.58 -3.43
CA ARG A 188 -19.06 -3.36 -3.81
C ARG A 188 -18.14 -4.27 -3.01
N ILE A 189 -18.30 -4.33 -1.68
CA ILE A 189 -17.52 -5.23 -0.83
C ILE A 189 -17.66 -6.67 -1.33
N LEU A 190 -18.88 -7.15 -1.50
CA LEU A 190 -19.17 -8.53 -1.91
C LEU A 190 -18.65 -8.90 -3.30
N LYS A 191 -18.58 -7.93 -4.21
CA LYS A 191 -18.09 -8.11 -5.58
C LYS A 191 -16.57 -8.17 -5.66
N GLU A 192 -15.87 -7.35 -4.87
CA GLU A 192 -14.43 -7.14 -5.00
C GLU A 192 -13.61 -8.00 -4.05
N THR A 193 -14.21 -8.47 -2.93
CA THR A 193 -13.53 -9.28 -1.93
C THR A 193 -13.12 -10.65 -2.49
N ARG A 194 -11.86 -10.99 -2.27
CA ARG A 194 -11.22 -12.26 -2.59
C ARG A 194 -10.31 -12.71 -1.46
N PRO A 195 -9.85 -13.98 -1.42
CA PRO A 195 -8.86 -14.40 -0.42
C PRO A 195 -7.66 -13.48 -0.36
N GLY A 196 -7.30 -13.07 0.85
CA GLY A 196 -6.20 -12.13 1.10
C GLY A 196 -6.55 -10.65 0.99
N SER A 197 -7.81 -10.30 0.71
CA SER A 197 -8.24 -8.89 0.65
C SER A 197 -8.17 -8.20 2.00
N ILE A 198 -7.77 -6.92 1.94
CA ILE A 198 -7.91 -5.94 3.01
C ILE A 198 -9.00 -4.96 2.57
N VAL A 199 -10.13 -5.02 3.25
CA VAL A 199 -11.33 -4.24 2.92
C VAL A 199 -11.32 -2.94 3.70
N LEU A 200 -11.36 -1.80 2.99
CA LEU A 200 -11.55 -0.48 3.59
C LEU A 200 -13.02 -0.24 3.91
N SER A 201 -13.31 0.33 5.06
CA SER A 201 -14.58 0.93 5.44
C SER A 201 -14.35 2.01 6.49
N HIS A 202 -15.38 2.79 6.83
CA HIS A 202 -15.28 3.85 7.85
C HIS A 202 -16.40 3.69 8.86
N ASP A 203 -16.06 3.58 10.15
CA ASP A 203 -17.03 3.39 11.23
C ASP A 203 -17.70 4.68 11.71
N ILE A 204 -17.41 5.78 11.03
CA ILE A 204 -18.02 7.10 11.24
C ILE A 204 -19.21 7.38 10.31
N HIS A 205 -19.53 6.49 9.37
CA HIS A 205 -20.64 6.63 8.43
C HIS A 205 -21.80 5.69 8.76
N ALA A 206 -22.99 6.25 9.01
CA ALA A 206 -24.18 5.47 9.39
C ALA A 206 -24.56 4.41 8.36
N GLN A 207 -24.41 4.69 7.07
CA GLN A 207 -24.70 3.75 5.99
C GLN A 207 -23.73 2.57 5.94
N THR A 208 -22.47 2.76 6.36
CA THR A 208 -21.52 1.65 6.52
C THR A 208 -22.03 0.67 7.57
N ILE A 209 -22.43 1.19 8.73
CA ILE A 209 -22.99 0.35 9.80
C ILE A 209 -24.27 -0.35 9.35
N GLN A 210 -25.13 0.32 8.55
CA GLN A 210 -26.34 -0.28 8.00
C GLN A 210 -26.06 -1.37 6.94
N ALA A 211 -24.95 -1.26 6.22
CA ALA A 211 -24.54 -2.24 5.22
C ALA A 211 -24.00 -3.54 5.84
N MET A 212 -23.34 -3.44 7.01
CA MET A 212 -22.57 -4.56 7.59
C MET A 212 -23.40 -5.82 7.89
N PRO A 213 -24.64 -5.81 8.44
CA PRO A 213 -25.37 -7.05 8.74
C PRO A 213 -25.48 -7.97 7.52
N ALA A 214 -25.97 -7.44 6.39
CA ALA A 214 -26.10 -8.20 5.16
C ALA A 214 -24.73 -8.57 4.57
N THR A 215 -23.76 -7.68 4.64
CA THR A 215 -22.41 -7.90 4.10
C THR A 215 -21.71 -9.04 4.84
N LEU A 216 -21.73 -9.04 6.17
CA LEU A 216 -21.08 -10.08 6.98
C LEU A 216 -21.72 -11.44 6.72
N THR A 217 -23.06 -11.54 6.79
CA THR A 217 -23.80 -12.78 6.52
C THR A 217 -23.48 -13.37 5.14
N GLU A 218 -23.42 -12.52 4.12
CA GLU A 218 -23.12 -12.97 2.76
C GLU A 218 -21.66 -13.41 2.58
N LEU A 219 -20.70 -12.71 3.19
CA LEU A 219 -19.29 -13.11 3.18
C LEU A 219 -19.07 -14.44 3.91
N GLU A 220 -19.74 -14.65 5.06
CA GLU A 220 -19.75 -15.94 5.78
C GLU A 220 -20.33 -17.05 4.91
N THR A 221 -21.47 -16.79 4.25
CA THR A 221 -22.11 -17.74 3.33
C THR A 221 -21.21 -18.13 2.16
N LYS A 222 -20.39 -17.20 1.67
CA LYS A 222 -19.34 -17.45 0.66
C LYS A 222 -18.12 -18.18 1.23
N GLY A 223 -18.09 -18.45 2.52
CA GLY A 223 -17.05 -19.21 3.19
C GLY A 223 -15.82 -18.40 3.59
N PHE A 224 -15.88 -17.07 3.54
CA PHE A 224 -14.76 -16.23 4.01
C PHE A 224 -14.57 -16.35 5.53
N LYS A 225 -13.33 -16.29 5.95
CA LYS A 225 -12.89 -16.27 7.34
C LYS A 225 -12.27 -14.92 7.66
N PHE A 226 -12.75 -14.29 8.70
CA PHE A 226 -12.31 -12.97 9.11
C PHE A 226 -11.15 -13.08 10.09
N VAL A 227 -10.11 -12.31 9.83
CA VAL A 227 -8.92 -12.20 10.69
C VAL A 227 -8.52 -10.74 10.79
N THR A 228 -7.74 -10.38 11.80
CA THR A 228 -7.10 -9.07 11.86
C THR A 228 -6.03 -8.92 10.78
N VAL A 229 -5.59 -7.70 10.48
CA VAL A 229 -4.54 -7.48 9.49
C VAL A 229 -3.25 -8.19 9.88
N SER A 230 -2.84 -8.11 11.16
CA SER A 230 -1.63 -8.80 11.63
C SER A 230 -1.75 -10.33 11.52
N GLU A 231 -2.93 -10.90 11.74
CA GLU A 231 -3.17 -12.33 11.52
C GLU A 231 -3.09 -12.67 10.03
N LEU A 232 -3.69 -11.83 9.15
CA LEU A 232 -3.62 -12.01 7.71
C LEU A 232 -2.18 -11.96 7.20
N LEU A 233 -1.35 -11.05 7.73
CA LEU A 233 0.07 -10.96 7.40
C LEU A 233 0.85 -12.22 7.78
N LYS A 234 0.53 -12.87 8.89
CA LYS A 234 1.14 -14.14 9.33
C LYS A 234 0.76 -15.33 8.43
N LEU A 235 -0.39 -15.26 7.75
CA LEU A 235 -0.85 -16.28 6.81
C LEU A 235 -0.26 -16.11 5.40
N ARG A 236 0.62 -15.14 5.19
CA ARG A 236 1.25 -14.88 3.88
C ARG A 236 2.00 -16.10 3.35
N THR A 237 1.66 -16.49 2.14
CA THR A 237 2.37 -17.52 1.37
C THR A 237 3.15 -16.90 0.20
N PRO A 238 4.21 -17.57 -0.29
CA PRO A 238 4.93 -17.10 -1.47
C PRO A 238 4.00 -17.03 -2.69
N VAL A 239 4.10 -15.95 -3.45
CA VAL A 239 3.39 -15.87 -4.75
C VAL A 239 4.07 -16.86 -5.69
N PRO A 240 3.33 -17.84 -6.28
CA PRO A 240 3.92 -18.75 -7.24
C PRO A 240 4.50 -17.98 -8.44
N PRO A 241 5.64 -18.45 -9.01
CA PRO A 241 6.21 -17.81 -10.17
C PRO A 241 5.19 -17.78 -11.32
N PRO A 242 5.20 -16.72 -12.15
CA PRO A 242 4.27 -16.63 -13.27
C PRO A 242 4.44 -17.85 -14.19
N THR A 243 3.34 -18.50 -14.51
CA THR A 243 3.34 -19.61 -15.47
C THR A 243 3.93 -19.11 -16.79
N PRO A 244 4.97 -19.76 -17.36
CA PRO A 244 5.54 -19.34 -18.62
C PRO A 244 4.44 -19.30 -19.67
N LYS A 245 4.29 -18.17 -20.37
CA LYS A 245 3.38 -18.09 -21.51
C LYS A 245 3.77 -19.18 -22.52
N PRO A 246 2.81 -19.93 -23.08
CA PRO A 246 3.13 -20.90 -24.12
C PRO A 246 3.89 -20.17 -25.24
N VAL A 247 5.14 -20.61 -25.46
CA VAL A 247 5.92 -20.17 -26.61
C VAL A 247 5.20 -20.70 -27.83
N ASN A 248 4.61 -19.82 -28.63
CA ASN A 248 4.01 -20.23 -29.89
C ASN A 248 5.06 -21.03 -30.68
N ALA A 249 4.77 -22.31 -30.91
CA ALA A 249 5.61 -23.12 -31.78
C ALA A 249 5.74 -22.42 -33.13
N PRO A 250 6.93 -22.41 -33.74
CA PRO A 250 7.11 -21.80 -35.04
C PRO A 250 6.12 -22.44 -36.02
N THR A 251 5.31 -21.64 -36.65
CA THR A 251 4.38 -22.05 -37.72
C THR A 251 5.21 -22.76 -38.77
N ALA A 252 4.96 -24.05 -38.98
CA ALA A 252 5.61 -24.83 -40.02
C ALA A 252 5.38 -24.14 -41.38
N THR A 253 6.46 -23.74 -42.01
CA THR A 253 6.45 -23.19 -43.37
C THR A 253 5.85 -24.26 -44.30
N PRO A 254 4.82 -23.97 -45.10
CA PRO A 254 4.29 -24.96 -46.01
C PRO A 254 5.35 -25.29 -47.08
N SER A 255 5.64 -26.56 -47.25
CA SER A 255 6.53 -27.06 -48.30
C SER A 255 6.03 -26.63 -49.70
N PRO A 256 6.95 -26.25 -50.59
CA PRO A 256 6.53 -25.85 -51.93
C PRO A 256 5.87 -26.99 -52.69
N VAL A 257 4.66 -26.75 -53.16
CA VAL A 257 3.95 -27.66 -54.07
C VAL A 257 4.69 -27.69 -55.40
N VAL A 258 5.27 -28.86 -55.73
CA VAL A 258 5.87 -29.11 -57.06
C VAL A 258 4.72 -29.23 -58.05
N ALA A 259 4.66 -28.31 -59.03
CA ALA A 259 3.74 -28.38 -60.15
C ALA A 259 4.16 -29.52 -61.08
N PRO A 260 3.19 -30.32 -61.66
CA PRO A 260 3.50 -31.33 -62.64
C PRO A 260 3.94 -30.68 -63.98
N SER A 261 5.04 -31.18 -64.53
CA SER A 261 5.53 -30.78 -65.87
C SER A 261 4.56 -31.17 -66.95
N PRO A 262 4.31 -30.33 -67.96
CA PRO A 262 3.55 -30.70 -69.14
C PRO A 262 4.49 -31.33 -70.17
N ASN A 263 4.45 -32.65 -70.33
CA ASN A 263 4.92 -33.32 -71.55
C ASN A 263 4.42 -34.77 -71.64
N GLY A 264 3.75 -35.03 -72.73
CA GLY A 264 3.38 -36.34 -73.18
C GLY A 264 2.14 -36.32 -74.05
#